data_1f952df828523c05889912fd2fb6c357
#
_entry.id   1f952df828523c05889912fd2fb6c357
#
_cell.length_a   1.000
_cell.length_b   1.000
_cell.length_c   1.000
_cell.angle_alpha   90.00
_cell.angle_beta   90.00
_cell.angle_gamma   90.00
#
_symmetry.space_group_name_H-M   'P 1'
#
loop_
_entity.id
_entity.type
_entity.pdbx_description
1 polymer ?
#
loop_
_entity_poly.entity_id
_entity_poly.type
_entity_poly.pdbx_seq_one_letter_code
_entity_poly.pdbx_strand_id
1 'polypeptide(L)'
;MAITEKLVLQNMINGEFVDPVDGQMEDVINPSTGEVIASSPLSSAEDANRAVAAAKAAFEGGWSTSSPKTRMDLLLQLADAIEENGEELTDLESADAGKPRQAFIDEELATTADHLRFFASAARNLEGKAAMEYADGHTSYIRREPLGPVAQITPWNYPLMMAIWKIGPALATGNTLVLKPAESTPVTTLHTLARICAEIYPPGVTNFIGGYGDPVGSTLVRHPDIKLVSLTGSIGTGKWIARESAETLKRVHLELGGKAPVIAFDDVDM
;
A
#
# COMPACT_ATOMS: atom_id res chain seq x y z
N MET A 1 -17.54 -12.15 -12.47
CA MET A 1 -18.04 -11.65 -13.79
C MET A 1 -16.80 -11.42 -14.65
N ALA A 2 -16.76 -11.88 -15.89
CA ALA A 2 -15.58 -11.59 -16.72
C ALA A 2 -15.50 -10.08 -16.96
N ILE A 3 -14.29 -9.51 -16.96
CA ILE A 3 -14.08 -8.11 -17.35
C ILE A 3 -14.55 -8.01 -18.81
N THR A 4 -15.72 -7.39 -19.04
CA THR A 4 -16.36 -7.31 -20.36
C THR A 4 -15.93 -6.07 -21.15
N GLU A 5 -15.36 -5.08 -20.49
CA GLU A 5 -14.85 -3.86 -21.09
C GLU A 5 -13.46 -3.54 -20.54
N LYS A 6 -12.57 -3.04 -21.41
CA LYS A 6 -11.24 -2.59 -21.02
C LYS A 6 -11.36 -1.44 -20.01
N LEU A 7 -10.79 -1.61 -18.83
CA LEU A 7 -10.74 -0.58 -17.79
C LEU A 7 -9.73 0.52 -18.16
N VAL A 8 -10.03 1.76 -17.81
CA VAL A 8 -9.07 2.87 -17.83
C VAL A 8 -8.77 3.25 -16.38
N LEU A 9 -7.56 2.90 -15.93
CA LEU A 9 -7.11 3.20 -14.58
C LEU A 9 -6.58 4.63 -14.50
N GLN A 10 -6.68 5.21 -13.33
CA GLN A 10 -6.16 6.55 -13.03
C GLN A 10 -5.33 6.54 -11.75
N ASN A 11 -4.49 7.53 -11.57
CA ASN A 11 -3.92 7.82 -10.26
C ASN A 11 -5.02 8.34 -9.33
N MET A 12 -4.97 7.98 -8.07
CA MET A 12 -5.79 8.63 -7.03
C MET A 12 -4.89 9.50 -6.17
N ILE A 13 -5.01 10.82 -6.33
CA ILE A 13 -4.20 11.81 -5.63
C ILE A 13 -5.13 12.79 -4.93
N ASN A 14 -4.94 13.00 -3.64
CA ASN A 14 -5.75 13.92 -2.83
C ASN A 14 -7.27 13.60 -2.86
N GLY A 15 -7.62 12.32 -2.97
CA GLY A 15 -9.02 11.87 -3.05
C GLY A 15 -9.66 12.00 -4.44
N GLU A 16 -8.93 12.45 -5.46
CA GLU A 16 -9.40 12.64 -6.82
C GLU A 16 -8.71 11.66 -7.77
N PHE A 17 -9.47 11.14 -8.74
CA PHE A 17 -8.95 10.33 -9.84
C PHE A 17 -8.44 11.26 -10.95
N VAL A 18 -7.17 11.12 -11.28
CA VAL A 18 -6.47 12.00 -12.24
C VAL A 18 -5.64 11.18 -13.22
N ASP A 19 -5.60 11.65 -14.45
CA ASP A 19 -4.69 11.09 -15.46
C ASP A 19 -3.23 11.45 -15.14
N PRO A 20 -2.26 10.65 -15.60
CA PRO A 20 -0.84 11.00 -15.48
C PRO A 20 -0.55 12.31 -16.23
N VAL A 21 0.34 13.14 -15.69
CA VAL A 21 0.65 14.48 -16.23
C VAL A 21 1.05 14.42 -17.71
N ASP A 22 1.82 13.41 -18.09
CA ASP A 22 2.31 13.24 -19.45
C ASP A 22 1.32 12.50 -20.37
N GLY A 23 0.15 12.08 -19.83
CA GLY A 23 -0.87 11.33 -20.55
C GLY A 23 -0.43 9.92 -21.00
N GLN A 24 0.70 9.41 -20.48
CA GLN A 24 1.23 8.10 -20.87
C GLN A 24 0.49 6.98 -20.16
N MET A 25 0.12 5.98 -20.94
CA MET A 25 -0.60 4.80 -20.44
C MET A 25 0.05 3.52 -20.97
N GLU A 26 -0.10 2.41 -20.26
CA GLU A 26 0.36 1.09 -20.64
C GLU A 26 -0.78 0.08 -20.57
N ASP A 27 -0.80 -0.86 -21.50
CA ASP A 27 -1.79 -1.94 -21.49
C ASP A 27 -1.45 -2.98 -20.42
N VAL A 28 -2.44 -3.35 -19.62
CA VAL A 28 -2.37 -4.45 -18.64
C VAL A 28 -2.98 -5.69 -19.28
N ILE A 29 -2.22 -6.77 -19.26
CA ILE A 29 -2.57 -8.01 -19.96
C ILE A 29 -2.96 -9.09 -18.96
N ASN A 30 -4.10 -9.73 -19.18
CA ASN A 30 -4.46 -10.94 -18.47
C ASN A 30 -3.48 -12.08 -18.83
N PRO A 31 -2.69 -12.59 -17.88
CA PRO A 31 -1.66 -13.59 -18.19
C PRO A 31 -2.23 -14.94 -18.58
N SER A 32 -3.51 -15.22 -18.32
CA SER A 32 -4.17 -16.48 -18.67
C SER A 32 -4.72 -16.49 -20.10
N THR A 33 -5.15 -15.31 -20.62
CA THR A 33 -5.79 -15.22 -21.95
C THR A 33 -4.95 -14.47 -22.96
N GLY A 34 -4.01 -13.61 -22.52
CA GLY A 34 -3.24 -12.71 -23.38
C GLY A 34 -4.03 -11.47 -23.84
N GLU A 35 -5.25 -11.29 -23.35
CA GLU A 35 -6.08 -10.13 -23.70
C GLU A 35 -5.74 -8.91 -22.84
N VAL A 36 -5.90 -7.74 -23.43
CA VAL A 36 -5.77 -6.46 -22.72
C VAL A 36 -7.02 -6.24 -21.87
N ILE A 37 -6.85 -6.14 -20.55
CA ILE A 37 -7.95 -5.96 -19.59
C ILE A 37 -8.05 -4.53 -19.06
N ALA A 38 -6.95 -3.79 -19.07
CA ALA A 38 -6.92 -2.41 -18.58
C ALA A 38 -5.87 -1.58 -19.32
N SER A 39 -5.98 -0.26 -19.15
CA SER A 39 -4.92 0.70 -19.44
C SER A 39 -4.53 1.38 -18.14
N SER A 40 -3.26 1.34 -17.77
CA SER A 40 -2.73 1.83 -16.49
C SER A 40 -1.86 3.07 -16.70
N PRO A 41 -1.91 4.07 -15.78
CA PRO A 41 -1.07 5.25 -15.89
C PRO A 41 0.41 4.90 -15.78
N LEU A 42 1.20 5.43 -16.71
CA LEU A 42 2.65 5.52 -16.63
C LEU A 42 3.02 6.88 -16.06
N SER A 43 2.92 7.00 -14.75
CA SER A 43 3.18 8.27 -14.07
C SER A 43 4.63 8.70 -14.17
N SER A 44 4.82 10.02 -14.09
CA SER A 44 6.13 10.68 -14.09
C SER A 44 6.62 11.00 -12.69
N ALA A 45 7.80 11.58 -12.58
CA ALA A 45 8.30 12.14 -11.32
C ALA A 45 7.41 13.27 -10.80
N GLU A 46 6.75 14.02 -11.69
CA GLU A 46 5.81 15.09 -11.32
C GLU A 46 4.57 14.54 -10.62
N ASP A 47 3.99 13.44 -11.11
CA ASP A 47 2.86 12.76 -10.45
C ASP A 47 3.24 12.27 -9.07
N ALA A 48 4.43 11.68 -8.93
CA ALA A 48 4.96 11.24 -7.64
C ALA A 48 5.11 12.40 -6.66
N ASN A 49 5.66 13.54 -7.12
CA ASN A 49 5.80 14.75 -6.30
C ASN A 49 4.43 15.32 -5.87
N ARG A 50 3.43 15.33 -6.76
CA ARG A 50 2.06 15.77 -6.44
C ARG A 50 1.43 14.86 -5.37
N ALA A 51 1.59 13.54 -5.49
CA ALA A 51 1.08 12.59 -4.51
C ALA A 51 1.75 12.77 -3.13
N VAL A 52 3.07 12.99 -3.09
CA VAL A 52 3.79 13.27 -1.83
C VAL A 52 3.38 14.60 -1.23
N ALA A 53 3.18 15.64 -2.05
CA ALA A 53 2.69 16.93 -1.58
C ALA A 53 1.29 16.82 -0.95
N ALA A 54 0.38 16.06 -1.56
CA ALA A 54 -0.95 15.77 -1.03
C ALA A 54 -0.86 15.01 0.31
N ALA A 55 -0.03 13.97 0.38
CA ALA A 55 0.19 13.21 1.60
C ALA A 55 0.75 14.08 2.74
N LYS A 56 1.68 14.98 2.44
CA LYS A 56 2.24 15.92 3.40
C LYS A 56 1.18 16.92 3.89
N ALA A 57 0.42 17.51 2.99
CA ALA A 57 -0.63 18.46 3.34
C ALA A 57 -1.70 17.83 4.25
N ALA A 58 -2.13 16.59 3.96
CA ALA A 58 -3.07 15.86 4.81
C ALA A 58 -2.49 15.54 6.18
N PHE A 59 -1.22 15.14 6.25
CA PHE A 59 -0.52 14.89 7.50
C PHE A 59 -0.47 16.14 8.40
N GLU A 60 -0.03 17.26 7.85
CA GLU A 60 0.07 18.55 8.54
C GLU A 60 -1.30 19.18 8.81
N GLY A 61 -2.29 18.90 7.98
CA GLY A 61 -3.67 19.36 8.04
C GLY A 61 -4.53 18.73 9.13
N GLY A 62 -3.96 17.86 9.98
CA GLY A 62 -4.65 17.31 11.14
C GLY A 62 -4.74 15.78 11.21
N TRP A 63 -4.43 15.05 10.13
CA TRP A 63 -4.43 13.59 10.20
C TRP A 63 -3.46 13.04 11.25
N SER A 64 -2.26 13.63 11.37
CA SER A 64 -1.24 13.24 12.36
C SER A 64 -1.71 13.28 13.80
N THR A 65 -2.70 14.11 14.10
CA THR A 65 -3.28 14.30 15.45
C THR A 65 -4.63 13.59 15.61
N SER A 66 -5.08 12.84 14.59
CA SER A 66 -6.31 12.05 14.67
C SER A 66 -6.23 11.04 15.81
N SER A 67 -7.37 10.79 16.47
CA SER A 67 -7.40 9.89 17.61
C SER A 67 -7.17 8.42 17.16
N PRO A 68 -6.59 7.55 18.00
CA PRO A 68 -6.53 6.14 17.73
C PRO A 68 -7.90 5.51 17.45
N LYS A 69 -8.97 6.05 18.10
CA LYS A 69 -10.35 5.61 17.83
C LYS A 69 -10.77 5.94 16.40
N THR A 70 -10.53 7.14 15.93
CA THR A 70 -10.87 7.55 14.56
C THR A 70 -10.18 6.65 13.53
N ARG A 71 -8.88 6.39 13.71
CA ARG A 71 -8.11 5.51 12.81
C ARG A 71 -8.60 4.07 12.84
N MET A 72 -8.95 3.55 14.04
CA MET A 72 -9.57 2.24 14.18
C MET A 72 -10.89 2.15 13.41
N ASP A 73 -11.78 3.13 13.61
CA ASP A 73 -13.10 3.12 12.97
C ASP A 73 -13.00 3.13 11.44
N LEU A 74 -12.07 3.91 10.87
CA LEU A 74 -11.83 3.97 9.42
C LEU A 74 -11.20 2.67 8.87
N LEU A 75 -10.30 2.03 9.64
CA LEU A 75 -9.74 0.72 9.26
C LEU A 75 -10.79 -0.38 9.28
N LEU A 76 -11.74 -0.36 10.24
CA LEU A 76 -12.86 -1.28 10.25
C LEU A 76 -13.80 -1.07 9.05
N GLN A 77 -14.11 0.20 8.71
CA GLN A 77 -14.88 0.51 7.50
C GLN A 77 -14.16 0.01 6.23
N LEU A 78 -12.84 0.13 6.16
CA LEU A 78 -12.07 -0.41 5.03
C LEU A 78 -12.16 -1.94 4.98
N ALA A 79 -12.10 -2.63 6.12
CA ALA A 79 -12.24 -4.09 6.18
C ALA A 79 -13.62 -4.55 5.68
N ASP A 80 -14.68 -3.88 6.13
CA ASP A 80 -16.04 -4.18 5.73
C ASP A 80 -16.24 -3.90 4.22
N ALA A 81 -15.72 -2.77 3.71
CA ALA A 81 -15.79 -2.45 2.29
C ALA A 81 -15.00 -3.44 1.39
N ILE A 82 -13.88 -3.99 1.86
CA ILE A 82 -13.16 -5.07 1.15
C ILE A 82 -14.03 -6.31 1.04
N GLU A 83 -14.72 -6.72 2.10
CA GLU A 83 -15.61 -7.88 2.07
C GLU A 83 -16.86 -7.62 1.18
N GLU A 84 -17.45 -6.45 1.27
CA GLU A 84 -18.61 -6.05 0.44
C GLU A 84 -18.29 -6.01 -1.06
N ASN A 85 -17.05 -5.67 -1.43
CA ASN A 85 -16.58 -5.69 -2.81
C ASN A 85 -15.84 -6.99 -3.17
N GLY A 86 -15.97 -8.05 -2.36
CA GLY A 86 -15.18 -9.28 -2.49
C GLY A 86 -15.30 -9.98 -3.83
N GLU A 87 -16.47 -9.97 -4.48
CA GLU A 87 -16.67 -10.60 -5.80
C GLU A 87 -15.93 -9.81 -6.90
N GLU A 88 -16.07 -8.48 -6.91
CA GLU A 88 -15.34 -7.60 -7.83
C GLU A 88 -13.82 -7.75 -7.67
N LEU A 89 -13.34 -7.69 -6.43
CA LEU A 89 -11.94 -7.87 -6.11
C LEU A 89 -11.39 -9.23 -6.57
N THR A 90 -12.18 -10.30 -6.39
CA THR A 90 -11.83 -11.65 -6.84
C THR A 90 -11.70 -11.73 -8.35
N ASP A 91 -12.64 -11.14 -9.09
CA ASP A 91 -12.60 -11.13 -10.56
C ASP A 91 -11.41 -10.37 -11.09
N LEU A 92 -11.15 -9.18 -10.54
CA LEU A 92 -10.05 -8.33 -10.94
C LEU A 92 -8.69 -8.95 -10.59
N GLU A 93 -8.50 -9.44 -9.37
CA GLU A 93 -7.24 -10.09 -8.94
C GLU A 93 -6.94 -11.33 -9.79
N SER A 94 -7.96 -12.13 -10.08
CA SER A 94 -7.80 -13.31 -10.93
C SER A 94 -7.40 -12.95 -12.37
N ALA A 95 -7.99 -11.91 -12.93
CA ALA A 95 -7.69 -11.47 -14.29
C ALA A 95 -6.32 -10.78 -14.39
N ASP A 96 -5.93 -10.02 -13.36
CA ASP A 96 -4.72 -9.20 -13.32
C ASP A 96 -3.48 -10.05 -12.99
N ALA A 97 -3.56 -10.86 -11.94
CA ALA A 97 -2.44 -11.68 -11.47
C ALA A 97 -2.43 -13.12 -12.03
N GLY A 98 -3.46 -13.55 -12.76
CA GLY A 98 -3.61 -14.92 -13.26
C GLY A 98 -3.89 -15.96 -12.17
N LYS A 99 -4.35 -15.52 -11.01
CA LYS A 99 -4.58 -16.35 -9.84
C LYS A 99 -5.93 -17.08 -9.94
N PRO A 100 -6.03 -18.36 -9.56
CA PRO A 100 -7.31 -19.05 -9.49
C PRO A 100 -8.26 -18.33 -8.53
N ARG A 101 -9.50 -18.03 -8.98
CA ARG A 101 -10.53 -17.33 -8.18
C ARG A 101 -10.73 -17.97 -6.80
N GLN A 102 -10.84 -19.30 -6.76
CA GLN A 102 -11.10 -20.01 -5.50
C GLN A 102 -9.95 -19.85 -4.52
N ALA A 103 -8.71 -19.89 -4.98
CA ALA A 103 -7.55 -19.66 -4.13
C ALA A 103 -7.54 -18.24 -3.53
N PHE A 104 -7.92 -17.23 -4.31
CA PHE A 104 -8.04 -15.88 -3.78
C PHE A 104 -9.13 -15.75 -2.71
N ILE A 105 -10.31 -16.36 -2.92
CA ILE A 105 -11.42 -16.35 -1.97
C ILE A 105 -11.01 -17.05 -0.66
N ASP A 106 -10.44 -18.24 -0.76
CA ASP A 106 -10.18 -19.10 0.40
C ASP A 106 -8.98 -18.61 1.23
N GLU A 107 -7.96 -18.04 0.58
CA GLU A 107 -6.69 -17.75 1.24
C GLU A 107 -6.43 -16.25 1.45
N GLU A 108 -6.92 -15.39 0.55
CA GLU A 108 -6.51 -13.98 0.55
C GLU A 108 -7.59 -13.00 0.98
N LEU A 109 -8.80 -13.10 0.45
CA LEU A 109 -9.83 -12.09 0.66
C LEU A 109 -10.20 -11.93 2.14
N ALA A 110 -10.57 -13.04 2.79
CA ALA A 110 -10.91 -13.05 4.22
C ALA A 110 -9.71 -12.66 5.09
N THR A 111 -8.51 -13.16 4.76
CA THR A 111 -7.26 -12.83 5.45
C THR A 111 -6.92 -11.35 5.32
N THR A 112 -7.16 -10.75 4.16
CA THR A 112 -6.93 -9.32 3.91
C THR A 112 -7.81 -8.44 4.81
N ALA A 113 -9.10 -8.76 4.92
CA ALA A 113 -10.03 -8.06 5.81
C ALA A 113 -9.67 -8.26 7.29
N ASP A 114 -9.28 -9.48 7.68
CA ASP A 114 -8.85 -9.78 9.05
C ASP A 114 -7.59 -9.00 9.45
N HIS A 115 -6.62 -8.87 8.56
CA HIS A 115 -5.43 -8.03 8.81
C HIS A 115 -5.79 -6.57 9.09
N LEU A 116 -6.77 -6.01 8.38
CA LEU A 116 -7.24 -4.65 8.68
C LEU A 116 -7.86 -4.56 10.07
N ARG A 117 -8.67 -5.55 10.47
CA ARG A 117 -9.25 -5.64 11.83
C ARG A 117 -8.18 -5.79 12.90
N PHE A 118 -7.13 -6.56 12.63
CA PHE A 118 -5.97 -6.66 13.50
C PHE A 118 -5.30 -5.29 13.70
N PHE A 119 -4.97 -4.57 12.63
CA PHE A 119 -4.36 -3.24 12.73
C PHE A 119 -5.29 -2.19 13.33
N ALA A 120 -6.59 -2.29 13.09
CA ALA A 120 -7.59 -1.45 13.75
C ALA A 120 -7.55 -1.63 15.28
N SER A 121 -7.50 -2.87 15.74
CA SER A 121 -7.37 -3.19 17.16
C SER A 121 -6.03 -2.69 17.73
N ALA A 122 -4.94 -2.89 17.00
CA ALA A 122 -3.59 -2.47 17.39
C ALA A 122 -3.47 -0.94 17.52
N ALA A 123 -4.24 -0.16 16.73
CA ALA A 123 -4.22 1.30 16.79
C ALA A 123 -4.53 1.84 18.19
N ARG A 124 -5.43 1.18 18.93
CA ARG A 124 -5.80 1.57 20.30
C ARG A 124 -4.95 0.93 21.40
N ASN A 125 -4.19 -0.10 21.06
CA ASN A 125 -3.39 -0.87 22.01
C ASN A 125 -1.89 -0.60 21.86
N LEU A 126 -1.50 0.48 21.15
CA LEU A 126 -0.10 0.84 20.99
C LEU A 126 0.46 1.34 22.33
N GLU A 127 1.27 0.50 22.97
CA GLU A 127 1.81 0.76 24.28
C GLU A 127 2.89 1.85 24.27
N GLY A 128 2.86 2.70 25.32
CA GLY A 128 3.94 3.58 25.72
C GLY A 128 4.60 3.09 27.01
N LYS A 129 5.77 3.61 27.34
CA LYS A 129 6.33 3.44 28.69
C LYS A 129 5.72 4.45 29.63
N ALA A 130 5.39 3.97 30.85
CA ALA A 130 4.86 4.82 31.91
C ALA A 130 5.81 5.98 32.23
N ALA A 131 5.25 7.07 32.77
CA ALA A 131 6.02 8.17 33.29
C ALA A 131 6.88 7.70 34.48
N MET A 132 8.10 8.19 34.54
CA MET A 132 9.06 7.89 35.60
C MET A 132 9.99 9.06 35.84
N GLU A 133 10.41 9.24 37.07
CA GLU A 133 11.41 10.24 37.44
C GLU A 133 12.80 9.62 37.40
N TYR A 134 13.52 9.87 36.31
CA TYR A 134 14.89 9.37 36.10
C TYR A 134 15.96 10.35 36.61
N ALA A 135 15.59 11.60 36.84
CA ALA A 135 16.45 12.64 37.36
C ALA A 135 15.65 13.57 38.28
N ASP A 136 16.31 14.17 39.26
CA ASP A 136 15.68 15.05 40.23
C ASP A 136 14.93 16.19 39.55
N GLY A 137 13.66 16.34 39.90
CA GLY A 137 12.77 17.39 39.36
C GLY A 137 12.31 17.20 37.91
N HIS A 138 12.53 16.02 37.30
CA HIS A 138 12.13 15.73 35.93
C HIS A 138 11.26 14.47 35.85
N THR A 139 10.06 14.61 35.29
CA THR A 139 9.22 13.47 34.89
C THR A 139 9.48 13.12 33.41
N SER A 140 9.88 11.90 33.12
CA SER A 140 10.11 11.40 31.77
C SER A 140 9.00 10.45 31.34
N TYR A 141 8.54 10.56 30.11
CA TYR A 141 7.60 9.62 29.50
C TYR A 141 7.92 9.41 28.01
N ILE A 142 7.52 8.25 27.48
CA ILE A 142 7.64 7.97 26.06
C ILE A 142 6.27 8.14 25.40
N ARG A 143 6.23 9.06 24.45
CA ARG A 143 5.10 9.25 23.56
C ARG A 143 5.45 8.74 22.15
N ARG A 144 4.53 7.96 21.54
CA ARG A 144 4.68 7.53 20.15
C ARG A 144 3.95 8.52 19.25
N GLU A 145 4.62 8.94 18.19
CA GLU A 145 4.10 9.87 17.20
C GLU A 145 4.25 9.28 15.79
N PRO A 146 3.34 9.63 14.86
CA PRO A 146 3.47 9.21 13.46
C PRO A 146 4.73 9.82 12.83
N LEU A 147 5.28 9.12 11.85
CA LEU A 147 6.52 9.53 11.16
C LEU A 147 6.27 10.65 10.17
N GLY A 148 5.16 10.60 9.44
CA GLY A 148 4.86 11.49 8.32
C GLY A 148 4.38 10.73 7.08
N PRO A 149 4.53 11.29 5.89
CA PRO A 149 4.27 10.60 4.64
C PRO A 149 5.18 9.38 4.45
N VAL A 150 4.61 8.25 4.05
CA VAL A 150 5.35 7.01 3.77
C VAL A 150 5.13 6.55 2.33
N ALA A 151 6.18 6.07 1.69
CA ALA A 151 6.10 5.44 0.37
C ALA A 151 5.96 3.92 0.52
N GLN A 152 5.06 3.34 -0.24
CA GLN A 152 4.76 1.91 -0.23
C GLN A 152 4.84 1.36 -1.65
N ILE A 153 5.63 0.31 -1.84
CA ILE A 153 5.85 -0.33 -3.13
C ILE A 153 5.49 -1.81 -2.98
N THR A 154 4.49 -2.26 -3.73
CA THR A 154 3.97 -3.62 -3.63
C THR A 154 4.41 -4.51 -4.79
N PRO A 155 4.50 -5.84 -4.58
CA PRO A 155 4.85 -6.80 -5.61
C PRO A 155 3.62 -7.20 -6.44
N TRP A 156 3.87 -8.05 -7.45
CA TRP A 156 2.85 -8.53 -8.39
C TRP A 156 2.11 -9.79 -7.95
N ASN A 157 2.65 -10.57 -7.00
CA ASN A 157 2.12 -11.90 -6.68
C ASN A 157 0.92 -11.90 -5.71
N TYR A 158 0.79 -10.87 -4.86
CA TYR A 158 -0.32 -10.66 -3.94
C TYR A 158 -0.72 -9.17 -3.94
N PRO A 159 -1.24 -8.64 -5.05
CA PRO A 159 -1.47 -7.20 -5.23
C PRO A 159 -2.27 -6.57 -4.09
N LEU A 160 -3.49 -7.07 -3.83
CA LEU A 160 -4.36 -6.53 -2.78
C LEU A 160 -3.79 -6.76 -1.38
N MET A 161 -3.44 -8.00 -1.06
CA MET A 161 -3.01 -8.35 0.30
C MET A 161 -1.74 -7.61 0.70
N MET A 162 -0.76 -7.48 -0.20
CA MET A 162 0.47 -6.73 0.08
C MET A 162 0.23 -5.23 0.19
N ALA A 163 -0.74 -4.68 -0.53
CA ALA A 163 -1.16 -3.30 -0.33
C ALA A 163 -1.72 -3.11 1.09
N ILE A 164 -2.61 -3.98 1.53
CA ILE A 164 -3.22 -3.91 2.86
C ILE A 164 -2.20 -4.11 3.98
N TRP A 165 -1.22 -5.01 3.84
CA TRP A 165 -0.15 -5.20 4.81
C TRP A 165 0.70 -3.94 5.04
N LYS A 166 0.74 -3.04 4.05
CA LYS A 166 1.44 -1.76 4.16
C LYS A 166 0.53 -0.62 4.60
N ILE A 167 -0.68 -0.56 4.07
CA ILE A 167 -1.69 0.46 4.39
C ILE A 167 -2.12 0.37 5.84
N GLY A 168 -2.47 -0.83 6.32
CA GLY A 168 -3.00 -1.06 7.66
C GLY A 168 -2.14 -0.46 8.78
N PRO A 169 -0.87 -0.87 8.93
CA PRO A 169 -0.01 -0.32 9.99
C PRO A 169 0.31 1.16 9.82
N ALA A 170 0.41 1.66 8.56
CA ALA A 170 0.66 3.07 8.31
C ALA A 170 -0.50 3.95 8.82
N LEU A 171 -1.73 3.60 8.46
CA LEU A 171 -2.92 4.34 8.87
C LEU A 171 -3.23 4.15 10.36
N ALA A 172 -3.06 2.94 10.91
CA ALA A 172 -3.23 2.66 12.34
C ALA A 172 -2.37 3.58 13.21
N THR A 173 -1.16 3.90 12.75
CA THR A 173 -0.20 4.73 13.47
C THR A 173 -0.23 6.22 13.09
N GLY A 174 -1.17 6.65 12.24
CA GLY A 174 -1.41 8.06 11.91
C GLY A 174 -0.51 8.63 10.82
N ASN A 175 0.14 7.77 10.03
CA ASN A 175 0.89 8.20 8.84
C ASN A 175 -0.05 8.42 7.65
N THR A 176 0.39 9.23 6.70
CA THR A 176 -0.19 9.31 5.35
C THR A 176 0.66 8.51 4.38
N LEU A 177 0.12 8.14 3.23
CA LEU A 177 0.83 7.25 2.32
C LEU A 177 0.71 7.62 0.84
N VAL A 178 1.74 7.21 0.09
CA VAL A 178 1.71 7.09 -1.37
C VAL A 178 2.07 5.65 -1.71
N LEU A 179 1.13 4.92 -2.32
CA LEU A 179 1.31 3.53 -2.72
C LEU A 179 1.47 3.41 -4.22
N LYS A 180 2.53 2.69 -4.63
CA LYS A 180 2.81 2.29 -6.01
C LYS A 180 2.64 0.77 -6.14
N PRO A 181 1.62 0.26 -6.83
CA PRO A 181 1.53 -1.17 -7.15
C PRO A 181 2.60 -1.58 -8.16
N ALA A 182 2.80 -2.89 -8.32
CA ALA A 182 3.56 -3.40 -9.45
C ALA A 182 2.88 -2.98 -10.76
N GLU A 183 3.66 -2.60 -11.76
CA GLU A 183 3.18 -2.18 -13.07
C GLU A 183 2.45 -3.30 -13.82
N SER A 184 2.82 -4.56 -13.56
CA SER A 184 2.21 -5.73 -14.18
C SER A 184 0.87 -6.15 -13.56
N THR A 185 0.55 -5.69 -12.33
CA THR A 185 -0.68 -6.06 -11.62
C THR A 185 -1.26 -4.87 -10.84
N PRO A 186 -1.64 -3.79 -11.52
CA PRO A 186 -2.10 -2.56 -10.88
C PRO A 186 -3.61 -2.51 -10.65
N VAL A 187 -4.40 -3.41 -11.29
CA VAL A 187 -5.84 -3.23 -11.48
C VAL A 187 -6.59 -3.18 -10.16
N THR A 188 -6.43 -4.19 -9.32
CA THR A 188 -7.12 -4.26 -8.02
C THR A 188 -6.82 -3.04 -7.15
N THR A 189 -5.55 -2.58 -7.19
CA THR A 189 -5.09 -1.46 -6.36
C THR A 189 -5.56 -0.11 -6.88
N LEU A 190 -5.38 0.18 -8.18
CA LEU A 190 -5.71 1.49 -8.75
C LEU A 190 -7.21 1.66 -9.06
N HIS A 191 -7.95 0.56 -9.19
CA HIS A 191 -9.39 0.60 -9.45
C HIS A 191 -10.17 0.52 -8.14
N THR A 192 -10.34 -0.68 -7.59
CA THR A 192 -11.29 -0.91 -6.48
C THR A 192 -10.75 -0.40 -5.16
N LEU A 193 -9.50 -0.73 -4.79
CA LEU A 193 -8.93 -0.29 -3.51
C LEU A 193 -8.81 1.23 -3.43
N ALA A 194 -8.35 1.88 -4.51
CA ALA A 194 -8.26 3.34 -4.57
C ALA A 194 -9.64 4.01 -4.42
N ARG A 195 -10.68 3.48 -5.07
CA ARG A 195 -12.07 3.96 -4.95
C ARG A 195 -12.57 3.84 -3.51
N ILE A 196 -12.44 2.69 -2.90
CA ILE A 196 -12.85 2.46 -1.51
C ILE A 196 -12.10 3.43 -0.57
N CYS A 197 -10.80 3.59 -0.75
CA CYS A 197 -10.02 4.51 0.09
C CYS A 197 -10.40 5.97 -0.11
N ALA A 198 -10.73 6.40 -1.33
CA ALA A 198 -11.19 7.77 -1.61
C ALA A 198 -12.53 8.09 -0.92
N GLU A 199 -13.41 7.10 -0.76
CA GLU A 199 -14.70 7.24 -0.08
C GLU A 199 -14.57 7.30 1.45
N ILE A 200 -13.59 6.58 2.03
CA ILE A 200 -13.45 6.40 3.47
C ILE A 200 -12.52 7.42 4.10
N TYR A 201 -11.39 7.72 3.48
CA TYR A 201 -10.35 8.56 4.09
C TYR A 201 -10.41 10.01 3.64
N PRO A 202 -10.03 10.95 4.51
CA PRO A 202 -9.88 12.34 4.10
C PRO A 202 -8.91 12.49 2.92
N PRO A 203 -9.13 13.47 2.03
CA PRO A 203 -8.26 13.71 0.88
C PRO A 203 -6.77 13.79 1.28
N GLY A 204 -5.91 13.15 0.50
CA GLY A 204 -4.46 13.12 0.70
C GLY A 204 -3.94 12.13 1.76
N VAL A 205 -4.80 11.57 2.62
CA VAL A 205 -4.37 10.55 3.60
C VAL A 205 -3.84 9.30 2.89
N THR A 206 -4.53 8.86 1.84
CA THR A 206 -4.13 7.78 0.95
C THR A 206 -3.96 8.32 -0.47
N ASN A 207 -2.89 7.92 -1.15
CA ASN A 207 -2.65 8.26 -2.55
C ASN A 207 -2.13 7.01 -3.26
N PHE A 208 -2.60 6.76 -4.48
CA PHE A 208 -2.24 5.60 -5.29
C PHE A 208 -1.77 6.07 -6.66
N ILE A 209 -0.58 5.65 -7.08
CA ILE A 209 0.00 6.06 -8.36
C ILE A 209 0.56 4.88 -9.13
N GLY A 210 0.21 4.77 -10.41
CA GLY A 210 0.78 3.78 -11.33
C GLY A 210 2.17 4.15 -11.83
N GLY A 211 2.78 3.27 -12.60
CA GLY A 211 4.05 3.49 -13.26
C GLY A 211 5.20 2.61 -12.79
N TYR A 212 6.34 2.77 -13.43
CA TYR A 212 7.53 1.94 -13.22
C TYR A 212 8.31 2.27 -11.94
N GLY A 213 9.26 1.38 -11.62
CA GLY A 213 10.22 1.62 -10.55
C GLY A 213 11.03 2.90 -10.77
N ASP A 214 11.38 3.20 -12.01
CA ASP A 214 11.93 4.47 -12.44
C ASP A 214 11.04 5.04 -13.56
N PRO A 215 10.52 6.27 -13.46
CA PRO A 215 10.91 7.34 -12.51
C PRO A 215 10.10 7.36 -11.19
N VAL A 216 8.94 6.69 -11.10
CA VAL A 216 8.00 6.87 -9.97
C VAL A 216 8.58 6.37 -8.64
N GLY A 217 8.96 5.09 -8.59
CA GLY A 217 9.54 4.50 -7.37
C GLY A 217 10.81 5.21 -6.93
N SER A 218 11.70 5.55 -7.87
CA SER A 218 12.95 6.25 -7.58
C SER A 218 12.71 7.66 -7.01
N THR A 219 11.71 8.38 -7.53
CA THR A 219 11.31 9.69 -6.98
C THR A 219 10.79 9.55 -5.56
N LEU A 220 9.89 8.60 -5.29
CA LEU A 220 9.37 8.35 -3.95
C LEU A 220 10.50 8.02 -2.95
N VAL A 221 11.43 7.15 -3.35
CA VAL A 221 12.55 6.73 -2.49
C VAL A 221 13.46 7.89 -2.14
N ARG A 222 13.73 8.78 -3.08
CA ARG A 222 14.63 9.94 -2.88
C ARG A 222 13.93 11.16 -2.27
N HIS A 223 12.60 11.21 -2.26
CA HIS A 223 11.85 12.40 -1.87
C HIS A 223 12.11 12.76 -0.38
N PRO A 224 12.49 14.02 -0.07
CA PRO A 224 12.88 14.44 1.28
C PRO A 224 11.71 14.42 2.28
N ASP A 225 10.49 14.58 1.82
CA ASP A 225 9.30 14.56 2.68
C ASP A 225 8.81 13.14 2.99
N ILE A 226 9.25 12.11 2.26
CA ILE A 226 9.00 10.71 2.62
C ILE A 226 9.88 10.34 3.82
N LYS A 227 9.26 9.80 4.86
CA LYS A 227 9.93 9.45 6.13
C LYS A 227 10.23 7.97 6.30
N LEU A 228 9.52 7.13 5.53
CA LEU A 228 9.74 5.69 5.48
C LEU A 228 9.42 5.18 4.09
N VAL A 229 10.21 4.23 3.60
CA VAL A 229 9.92 3.45 2.39
C VAL A 229 9.68 2.00 2.77
N SER A 230 8.52 1.47 2.39
CA SER A 230 8.19 0.04 2.54
C SER A 230 8.17 -0.62 1.16
N LEU A 231 9.04 -1.59 0.94
CA LEU A 231 9.10 -2.41 -0.27
C LEU A 231 8.83 -3.88 0.05
N THR A 232 8.05 -4.53 -0.80
CA THR A 232 8.11 -5.98 -0.99
C THR A 232 8.56 -6.24 -2.42
N GLY A 233 9.70 -6.96 -2.61
CA GLY A 233 10.26 -7.14 -3.93
C GLY A 233 11.64 -7.81 -3.96
N SER A 234 12.44 -7.52 -4.98
CA SER A 234 13.75 -8.16 -5.17
C SER A 234 14.80 -7.67 -4.17
N ILE A 235 15.75 -8.55 -3.84
CA ILE A 235 16.92 -8.22 -3.01
C ILE A 235 17.72 -7.04 -3.61
N GLY A 236 17.86 -7.01 -4.94
CA GLY A 236 18.56 -5.93 -5.64
C GLY A 236 17.91 -4.57 -5.40
N THR A 237 16.58 -4.50 -5.57
CA THR A 237 15.78 -3.28 -5.32
C THR A 237 15.85 -2.88 -3.84
N GLY A 238 15.74 -3.84 -2.91
CA GLY A 238 15.85 -3.57 -1.48
C GLY A 238 17.19 -2.97 -1.08
N LYS A 239 18.30 -3.52 -1.61
CA LYS A 239 19.64 -2.97 -1.38
C LYS A 239 19.80 -1.56 -1.94
N TRP A 240 19.21 -1.29 -3.11
CA TRP A 240 19.22 0.03 -3.72
C TRP A 240 18.44 1.03 -2.86
N ILE A 241 17.21 0.68 -2.44
CA ILE A 241 16.38 1.52 -1.56
C ILE A 241 17.10 1.83 -0.25
N ALA A 242 17.73 0.84 0.40
CA ALA A 242 18.47 1.05 1.63
C ALA A 242 19.61 2.06 1.45
N ARG A 243 20.32 1.99 0.32
CA ARG A 243 21.40 2.91 -0.01
C ARG A 243 20.90 4.34 -0.24
N GLU A 244 19.89 4.51 -1.10
CA GLU A 244 19.32 5.84 -1.39
C GLU A 244 18.67 6.47 -0.16
N SER A 245 18.03 5.66 0.69
CA SER A 245 17.36 6.12 1.90
C SER A 245 18.35 6.68 2.94
N ALA A 246 19.60 6.24 2.92
CA ALA A 246 20.64 6.74 3.80
C ALA A 246 20.93 8.23 3.60
N GLU A 247 20.76 8.77 2.40
CA GLU A 247 20.99 10.18 2.08
C GLU A 247 20.09 11.14 2.88
N THR A 248 18.93 10.67 3.29
CA THR A 248 17.97 11.45 4.08
C THR A 248 17.65 10.82 5.43
N LEU A 249 18.37 9.76 5.82
CA LEU A 249 18.20 9.00 7.07
C LEU A 249 16.75 8.51 7.26
N LYS A 250 16.02 8.27 6.19
CA LYS A 250 14.66 7.74 6.28
C LYS A 250 14.66 6.27 6.66
N ARG A 251 13.61 5.83 7.30
CA ARG A 251 13.42 4.42 7.66
C ARG A 251 13.11 3.59 6.44
N VAL A 252 13.50 2.32 6.48
CA VAL A 252 13.16 1.33 5.46
C VAL A 252 12.52 0.11 6.13
N HIS A 253 11.51 -0.44 5.48
CA HIS A 253 10.89 -1.72 5.78
C HIS A 253 10.95 -2.55 4.50
N LEU A 254 11.70 -3.64 4.52
CA LEU A 254 12.05 -4.42 3.33
C LEU A 254 11.64 -5.87 3.51
N GLU A 255 10.66 -6.30 2.73
CA GLU A 255 10.27 -7.69 2.56
C GLU A 255 10.85 -8.20 1.24
N LEU A 256 11.83 -9.09 1.32
CA LEU A 256 12.66 -9.46 0.18
C LEU A 256 12.60 -10.96 -0.09
N GLY A 257 12.98 -11.34 -1.32
CA GLY A 257 13.01 -12.73 -1.74
C GLY A 257 13.97 -13.58 -0.91
N GLY A 258 13.59 -14.83 -0.74
CA GLY A 258 14.38 -15.87 -0.07
C GLY A 258 14.35 -17.18 -0.84
N LYS A 259 15.05 -18.19 -0.30
CA LYS A 259 15.06 -19.56 -0.80
C LYS A 259 14.89 -20.53 0.37
N ALA A 260 13.62 -20.77 0.74
CA ALA A 260 13.30 -21.81 1.70
C ALA A 260 13.56 -23.20 1.07
N PRO A 261 14.13 -24.17 1.78
CA PRO A 261 14.27 -25.52 1.28
C PRO A 261 12.90 -26.22 1.21
N VAL A 262 12.67 -26.93 0.10
CA VAL A 262 11.58 -27.90 -0.02
C VAL A 262 12.20 -29.28 -0.05
N ILE A 263 11.85 -30.13 0.91
CA ILE A 263 12.40 -31.47 1.05
C ILE A 263 11.26 -32.47 0.81
N ALA A 264 11.37 -33.22 -0.29
CA ALA A 264 10.46 -34.31 -0.60
C ALA A 264 11.12 -35.64 -0.22
N PHE A 265 10.46 -36.42 0.61
CA PHE A 265 10.89 -37.79 0.95
C PHE A 265 10.33 -38.78 -0.06
N ASP A 266 10.79 -40.03 0.00
CA ASP A 266 10.43 -41.10 -0.94
C ASP A 266 9.00 -41.64 -0.78
N ASP A 267 8.33 -41.29 0.31
CA ASP A 267 6.94 -41.63 0.62
C ASP A 267 5.92 -40.55 0.21
N VAL A 268 6.36 -39.47 -0.47
CA VAL A 268 5.45 -38.40 -0.95
C VAL A 268 4.69 -38.89 -2.19
N ASP A 269 3.42 -38.58 -2.26
CA ASP A 269 2.59 -38.77 -3.46
C ASP A 269 2.85 -37.60 -4.43
N MET A 270 3.34 -37.90 -5.63
CA MET A 270 3.78 -36.91 -6.63
C MET A 270 2.70 -36.61 -7.67
#